data_becdbc3c7d201da42f5101495fae19b5
#
_entry.id   becdbc3c7d201da42f5101495fae19b5
#
_cell.length_a   1.000
_cell.length_b   1.000
_cell.length_c   1.000
_cell.angle_alpha   90.00
_cell.angle_beta   90.00
_cell.angle_gamma   90.00
#
_symmetry.space_group_name_H-M   'P 1'
#
loop_
_entity.id
_entity.type
_entity.pdbx_description
1 polymer ?
#
loop_
_entity_poly.entity_id
_entity_poly.type
_entity_poly.pdbx_seq_one_letter_code
_entity_poly.pdbx_strand_id
1 'polypeptide(L)'
;RKMKKALIGKKVGMTQIFDEEGKVIPVTAIEVGPCTVTQIKTVEQDGYSAVQLGFGEIKEKKLTRPAKGHFTKSNITPKKYLREFKLDQASELKVGDELKADVFEIGDKVDIQGTSKGKGFQGVIKRHGQSRGPMGHGSMYHRRPGSMGPTSTPGRVFPGKKLPGHMGCLTVTIQNLEVVKVDLDKNVILVKGSVPGAKGSILKIKSSVKA
;
A
#
# COMPACT_ATOMS: atom_id res chain seq x y z
N ARG A 1 11.24 -0.72 -13.05
CA ARG A 1 11.29 -2.20 -13.10
C ARG A 1 9.88 -2.72 -13.32
N LYS A 2 9.74 -3.68 -14.21
CA LYS A 2 8.50 -4.39 -14.49
C LYS A 2 8.32 -5.52 -13.46
N MET A 3 7.10 -6.01 -13.29
CA MET A 3 6.70 -6.99 -12.27
C MET A 3 6.01 -8.17 -12.93
N LYS A 4 6.18 -9.38 -12.37
CA LYS A 4 5.57 -10.61 -12.93
C LYS A 4 4.10 -10.75 -12.53
N LYS A 5 3.79 -10.54 -11.23
CA LYS A 5 2.47 -10.76 -10.64
C LYS A 5 2.04 -9.50 -9.87
N ALA A 6 0.78 -9.08 -9.98
CA ALA A 6 0.24 -7.96 -9.19
C ALA A 6 -1.28 -8.05 -9.02
N LEU A 7 -1.78 -7.68 -7.84
CA LEU A 7 -3.22 -7.61 -7.51
C LEU A 7 -3.51 -6.41 -6.59
N ILE A 8 -4.78 -6.04 -6.55
CA ILE A 8 -5.32 -5.15 -5.52
C ILE A 8 -5.97 -6.03 -4.45
N GLY A 9 -5.71 -5.72 -3.19
CA GLY A 9 -6.34 -6.41 -2.06
C GLY A 9 -6.84 -5.44 -1.00
N LYS A 10 -7.63 -5.97 -0.08
CA LYS A 10 -8.16 -5.28 1.08
C LYS A 10 -7.70 -5.99 2.35
N LYS A 11 -7.11 -5.25 3.27
CA LYS A 11 -6.67 -5.78 4.57
C LYS A 11 -7.87 -6.22 5.41
N VAL A 12 -7.99 -7.49 5.69
CA VAL A 12 -9.02 -8.04 6.59
C VAL A 12 -8.61 -7.89 8.05
N GLY A 13 -7.40 -8.33 8.39
CA GLY A 13 -6.88 -8.26 9.76
C GLY A 13 -5.58 -9.01 9.91
N MET A 14 -5.17 -9.20 11.17
CA MET A 14 -4.02 -10.04 11.52
C MET A 14 -4.48 -11.19 12.39
N THR A 15 -3.85 -12.33 12.22
CA THR A 15 -4.02 -13.53 13.01
C THR A 15 -2.68 -14.27 13.12
N GLN A 16 -2.69 -15.44 13.68
CA GLN A 16 -1.55 -16.34 13.74
C GLN A 16 -1.94 -17.71 13.21
N ILE A 17 -0.99 -18.41 12.66
CA ILE A 17 -1.07 -19.82 12.29
C ILE A 17 0.10 -20.55 12.92
N PHE A 18 -0.01 -21.86 13.00
CA PHE A 18 1.05 -22.73 13.50
C PHE A 18 1.62 -23.53 12.33
N ASP A 19 2.92 -23.71 12.31
CA ASP A 19 3.55 -24.65 11.41
C ASP A 19 3.50 -26.09 11.98
N GLU A 20 4.04 -27.03 11.24
CA GLU A 20 4.03 -28.46 11.63
C GLU A 20 4.86 -28.72 12.92
N GLU A 21 5.80 -27.85 13.23
CA GLU A 21 6.64 -27.90 14.44
C GLU A 21 5.96 -27.21 15.64
N GLY A 22 4.73 -26.68 15.48
CA GLY A 22 4.03 -25.92 16.51
C GLY A 22 4.49 -24.47 16.69
N LYS A 23 5.35 -23.96 15.80
CA LYS A 23 5.86 -22.60 15.87
C LYS A 23 4.82 -21.59 15.37
N VAL A 24 4.63 -20.52 16.12
CA VAL A 24 3.69 -19.44 15.79
C VAL A 24 4.21 -18.58 14.64
N ILE A 25 3.42 -18.47 13.59
CA ILE A 25 3.68 -17.57 12.46
C ILE A 25 2.62 -16.46 12.47
N PRO A 26 2.99 -15.20 12.77
CA PRO A 26 2.07 -14.08 12.67
C PRO A 26 1.77 -13.77 11.20
N VAL A 27 0.48 -13.69 10.84
CA VAL A 27 0.07 -13.46 9.46
C VAL A 27 -0.96 -12.35 9.36
N THR A 28 -0.96 -11.67 8.22
CA THR A 28 -2.02 -10.74 7.82
C THR A 28 -2.87 -11.41 6.76
N ALA A 29 -4.19 -11.45 6.98
CA ALA A 29 -5.17 -11.87 6.00
C ALA A 29 -5.53 -10.70 5.08
N ILE A 30 -5.44 -10.93 3.78
CA ILE A 30 -5.74 -9.96 2.73
C ILE A 30 -6.71 -10.60 1.76
N GLU A 31 -7.89 -10.02 1.62
CA GLU A 31 -8.87 -10.32 0.58
C GLU A 31 -8.32 -9.77 -0.74
N VAL A 32 -8.07 -10.63 -1.71
CA VAL A 32 -7.50 -10.28 -3.01
C VAL A 32 -8.45 -10.70 -4.12
N GLY A 33 -8.73 -9.78 -5.06
CA GLY A 33 -9.61 -10.10 -6.18
C GLY A 33 -11.09 -10.34 -5.81
N PRO A 34 -11.92 -10.68 -6.81
CA PRO A 34 -11.53 -10.64 -8.22
C PRO A 34 -11.15 -9.24 -8.68
N CYS A 35 -10.01 -9.11 -9.35
CA CYS A 35 -9.55 -7.86 -9.95
C CYS A 35 -9.79 -7.93 -11.46
N THR A 36 -10.56 -6.99 -12.01
CA THR A 36 -10.85 -6.94 -13.44
C THR A 36 -9.88 -6.00 -14.14
N VAL A 37 -9.34 -6.41 -15.29
CA VAL A 37 -8.53 -5.56 -16.15
C VAL A 37 -9.42 -4.51 -16.80
N THR A 38 -9.27 -3.25 -16.41
CA THR A 38 -10.12 -2.15 -16.90
C THR A 38 -9.53 -1.42 -18.10
N GLN A 39 -8.20 -1.35 -18.19
CA GLN A 39 -7.51 -0.71 -19.31
C GLN A 39 -6.10 -1.28 -19.44
N ILE A 40 -5.65 -1.40 -20.67
CA ILE A 40 -4.25 -1.71 -21.00
C ILE A 40 -3.65 -0.46 -21.63
N LYS A 41 -2.54 0.01 -21.09
CA LYS A 41 -1.81 1.15 -21.59
C LYS A 41 -0.62 0.69 -22.41
N THR A 42 -0.44 1.28 -23.59
CA THR A 42 0.63 0.98 -24.53
C THR A 42 1.57 2.16 -24.68
N VAL A 43 2.80 1.88 -25.09
CA VAL A 43 3.81 2.93 -25.30
C VAL A 43 3.38 3.93 -26.39
N GLU A 44 2.67 3.44 -27.41
CA GLU A 44 2.24 4.26 -28.55
C GLU A 44 1.18 5.29 -28.19
N GLN A 45 0.21 4.91 -27.34
CA GLN A 45 -0.92 5.78 -26.99
C GLN A 45 -0.69 6.57 -25.69
N ASP A 46 -0.09 5.94 -24.68
CA ASP A 46 0.03 6.49 -23.33
C ASP A 46 1.48 6.88 -22.96
N GLY A 47 2.46 6.54 -23.81
CA GLY A 47 3.88 6.79 -23.55
C GLY A 47 4.53 5.76 -22.60
N TYR A 48 3.78 4.82 -22.04
CA TYR A 48 4.29 3.75 -21.17
C TYR A 48 3.37 2.53 -21.21
N SER A 49 3.95 1.35 -20.88
CA SER A 49 3.19 0.10 -20.78
C SER A 49 2.76 -0.14 -19.34
N ALA A 50 1.46 -0.34 -19.12
CA ALA A 50 0.87 -0.69 -17.81
C ALA A 50 -0.51 -1.34 -17.98
N VAL A 51 -0.94 -2.07 -16.96
CA VAL A 51 -2.29 -2.63 -16.85
C VAL A 51 -3.00 -1.94 -15.70
N GLN A 52 -4.19 -1.43 -15.95
CA GLN A 52 -5.05 -0.89 -14.93
C GLN A 52 -6.00 -1.99 -14.43
N LEU A 53 -5.94 -2.28 -13.14
CA LEU A 53 -6.82 -3.23 -12.45
C LEU A 53 -7.90 -2.49 -11.67
N GLY A 54 -9.13 -3.02 -11.72
CA GLY A 54 -10.27 -2.57 -10.96
C GLY A 54 -10.61 -3.57 -9.84
N PHE A 55 -10.90 -3.09 -8.64
CA PHE A 55 -11.26 -3.89 -7.47
C PHE A 55 -12.47 -3.34 -6.73
N GLY A 56 -13.31 -4.24 -6.24
CA GLY A 56 -14.53 -3.91 -5.49
C GLY A 56 -15.62 -3.29 -6.35
N GLU A 57 -16.84 -3.67 -6.12
CA GLU A 57 -18.00 -3.17 -6.88
C GLU A 57 -18.50 -1.83 -6.36
N ILE A 58 -19.08 -1.04 -7.24
CA ILE A 58 -19.74 0.22 -6.93
C ILE A 58 -21.01 0.36 -7.74
N LYS A 59 -22.08 0.83 -7.09
CA LYS A 59 -23.35 1.12 -7.79
C LYS A 59 -23.15 2.30 -8.73
N GLU A 60 -23.65 2.20 -9.95
CA GLU A 60 -23.53 3.26 -10.99
C GLU A 60 -24.01 4.64 -10.53
N LYS A 61 -25.05 4.69 -9.68
CA LYS A 61 -25.56 5.94 -9.10
C LYS A 61 -24.53 6.73 -8.29
N LYS A 62 -23.45 6.07 -7.82
CA LYS A 62 -22.35 6.70 -7.05
C LYS A 62 -21.20 7.16 -7.92
N LEU A 63 -21.27 6.95 -9.24
CA LEU A 63 -20.23 7.36 -10.17
C LEU A 63 -20.54 8.71 -10.82
N THR A 64 -19.49 9.50 -11.02
CA THR A 64 -19.57 10.72 -11.85
C THR A 64 -19.68 10.34 -13.33
N ARG A 65 -20.23 11.25 -14.16
CA ARG A 65 -20.37 11.01 -15.62
C ARG A 65 -19.07 10.62 -16.31
N PRO A 66 -17.92 11.28 -16.07
CA PRO A 66 -16.63 10.87 -16.68
C PRO A 66 -16.21 9.46 -16.29
N ALA A 67 -16.38 9.09 -15.01
CA ALA A 67 -16.03 7.75 -14.53
C ALA A 67 -16.93 6.67 -15.15
N LYS A 68 -18.24 6.94 -15.35
CA LYS A 68 -19.12 6.05 -16.11
C LYS A 68 -18.62 5.85 -17.53
N GLY A 69 -18.28 6.94 -18.24
CA GLY A 69 -17.75 6.88 -19.61
C GLY A 69 -16.52 6.01 -19.74
N HIS A 70 -15.63 6.04 -18.72
CA HIS A 70 -14.44 5.17 -18.69
C HIS A 70 -14.80 3.67 -18.70
N PHE A 71 -15.75 3.24 -17.86
CA PHE A 71 -16.18 1.85 -17.81
C PHE A 71 -17.04 1.45 -19.02
N THR A 72 -17.91 2.34 -19.49
CA THR A 72 -18.74 2.10 -20.69
C THR A 72 -17.89 1.88 -21.93
N LYS A 73 -16.82 2.68 -22.12
CA LYS A 73 -15.87 2.51 -23.25
C LYS A 73 -15.26 1.11 -23.29
N SER A 74 -15.01 0.51 -22.12
CA SER A 74 -14.38 -0.81 -21.96
C SER A 74 -15.41 -1.93 -21.79
N ASN A 75 -16.70 -1.61 -21.75
CA ASN A 75 -17.83 -2.54 -21.51
C ASN A 75 -17.65 -3.39 -20.23
N ILE A 76 -17.19 -2.76 -19.15
CA ILE A 76 -16.87 -3.42 -17.87
C ILE A 76 -17.77 -2.89 -16.76
N THR A 77 -18.15 -3.78 -15.83
CA THR A 77 -18.86 -3.39 -14.61
C THR A 77 -18.05 -2.39 -13.79
N PRO A 78 -18.67 -1.33 -13.27
CA PRO A 78 -17.97 -0.31 -12.50
C PRO A 78 -17.25 -0.86 -11.27
N LYS A 79 -15.97 -0.50 -11.12
CA LYS A 79 -15.14 -0.88 -9.97
C LYS A 79 -14.81 0.34 -9.11
N LYS A 80 -14.75 0.13 -7.79
CA LYS A 80 -14.54 1.19 -6.80
C LYS A 80 -13.11 1.71 -6.77
N TYR A 81 -12.14 0.82 -6.91
CA TYR A 81 -10.72 1.15 -6.80
C TYR A 81 -10.01 0.78 -8.08
N LEU A 82 -9.37 1.75 -8.71
CA LEU A 82 -8.54 1.57 -9.90
C LEU A 82 -7.08 1.79 -9.53
N ARG A 83 -6.20 0.89 -9.96
CA ARG A 83 -4.74 1.03 -9.76
C ARG A 83 -4.00 0.49 -10.97
N GLU A 84 -2.89 1.14 -11.30
CA GLU A 84 -2.03 0.74 -12.39
C GLU A 84 -0.82 -0.04 -11.90
N PHE A 85 -0.43 -1.02 -12.71
CA PHE A 85 0.73 -1.87 -12.49
C PHE A 85 1.53 -2.01 -13.79
N LYS A 86 2.86 -1.90 -13.68
CA LYS A 86 3.78 -2.14 -14.80
C LYS A 86 4.16 -3.61 -14.81
N LEU A 87 3.39 -4.44 -15.50
CA LEU A 87 3.61 -5.86 -15.64
C LEU A 87 4.50 -6.19 -16.83
N ASP A 88 5.31 -7.25 -16.72
CA ASP A 88 6.14 -7.75 -17.81
C ASP A 88 5.27 -8.29 -18.95
N GLN A 89 4.22 -9.02 -18.60
CA GLN A 89 3.27 -9.68 -19.50
C GLN A 89 1.99 -8.84 -19.74
N ALA A 90 2.10 -7.53 -19.74
CA ALA A 90 0.95 -6.64 -19.97
C ALA A 90 0.25 -6.90 -21.32
N SER A 91 0.96 -7.42 -22.31
CA SER A 91 0.46 -7.74 -23.65
C SER A 91 -0.37 -9.01 -23.73
N GLU A 92 -0.26 -9.92 -22.76
CA GLU A 92 -1.00 -11.19 -22.73
C GLU A 92 -2.41 -11.03 -22.14
N LEU A 93 -2.63 -10.00 -21.35
CA LEU A 93 -3.90 -9.70 -20.70
C LEU A 93 -4.85 -8.97 -21.65
N LYS A 94 -6.14 -9.26 -21.54
CA LYS A 94 -7.21 -8.59 -22.28
C LYS A 94 -8.05 -7.75 -21.33
N VAL A 95 -8.64 -6.70 -21.87
CA VAL A 95 -9.61 -5.88 -21.14
C VAL A 95 -10.84 -6.73 -20.81
N GLY A 96 -11.22 -6.78 -19.54
CA GLY A 96 -12.30 -7.64 -19.03
C GLY A 96 -11.81 -8.91 -18.31
N ASP A 97 -10.55 -9.30 -18.46
CA ASP A 97 -10.01 -10.47 -17.75
C ASP A 97 -10.09 -10.29 -16.24
N GLU A 98 -10.37 -11.38 -15.54
CA GLU A 98 -10.42 -11.42 -14.07
C GLU A 98 -9.19 -12.13 -13.50
N LEU A 99 -8.47 -11.43 -12.64
CA LEU A 99 -7.35 -11.94 -11.86
C LEU A 99 -7.80 -12.22 -10.42
N LYS A 100 -7.56 -13.44 -9.93
CA LYS A 100 -7.93 -13.92 -8.60
C LYS A 100 -6.68 -14.24 -7.76
N ALA A 101 -6.89 -14.83 -6.59
CA ALA A 101 -5.81 -15.22 -5.68
C ALA A 101 -4.84 -16.26 -6.27
N ASP A 102 -5.25 -17.01 -7.29
CA ASP A 102 -4.48 -18.02 -8.04
C ASP A 102 -3.19 -17.49 -8.69
N VAL A 103 -3.12 -16.17 -8.90
CA VAL A 103 -1.90 -15.51 -9.40
C VAL A 103 -0.71 -15.73 -8.46
N PHE A 104 -0.93 -15.89 -7.15
CA PHE A 104 0.12 -16.08 -6.15
C PHE A 104 0.16 -17.51 -5.62
N GLU A 105 1.36 -18.01 -5.42
CA GLU A 105 1.64 -19.35 -4.89
C GLU A 105 2.20 -19.26 -3.45
N ILE A 106 2.10 -20.37 -2.71
CA ILE A 106 2.71 -20.48 -1.38
C ILE A 106 4.23 -20.39 -1.52
N GLY A 107 4.87 -19.59 -0.67
CA GLY A 107 6.31 -19.32 -0.73
C GLY A 107 6.69 -18.11 -1.59
N ASP A 108 5.78 -17.58 -2.41
CA ASP A 108 6.06 -16.36 -3.19
C ASP A 108 6.48 -15.19 -2.28
N LYS A 109 7.49 -14.44 -2.72
CA LYS A 109 7.90 -13.19 -2.07
C LYS A 109 7.18 -12.02 -2.72
N VAL A 110 6.50 -11.22 -1.89
CA VAL A 110 5.67 -10.10 -2.34
C VAL A 110 6.06 -8.79 -1.67
N ASP A 111 5.91 -7.71 -2.41
CA ASP A 111 6.01 -6.34 -1.91
C ASP A 111 4.59 -5.77 -1.77
N ILE A 112 4.24 -5.29 -0.57
CA ILE A 112 2.91 -4.78 -0.29
C ILE A 112 2.97 -3.28 -0.01
N GLN A 113 2.28 -2.51 -0.84
CA GLN A 113 2.16 -1.06 -0.72
C GLN A 113 0.77 -0.68 -0.24
N GLY A 114 0.71 0.20 0.75
CA GLY A 114 -0.53 0.72 1.29
C GLY A 114 -0.35 2.05 2.00
N THR A 115 -1.45 2.68 2.38
CA THR A 115 -1.42 3.92 3.16
C THR A 115 -1.30 3.59 4.64
N SER A 116 -0.29 4.11 5.30
CA SER A 116 -0.06 3.90 6.74
C SER A 116 -1.17 4.54 7.59
N LYS A 117 -1.34 4.05 8.83
CA LYS A 117 -2.28 4.65 9.78
C LYS A 117 -1.92 6.10 10.05
N GLY A 118 -2.89 7.01 9.99
CA GLY A 118 -2.72 8.39 10.38
C GLY A 118 -2.47 8.50 11.89
N LYS A 119 -1.58 9.42 12.27
CA LYS A 119 -1.24 9.74 13.67
C LYS A 119 -1.50 11.21 14.01
N GLY A 120 -2.08 11.96 13.07
CA GLY A 120 -2.34 13.37 13.21
C GLY A 120 -1.08 14.23 13.29
N PHE A 121 -1.17 15.42 13.86
CA PHE A 121 -0.04 16.29 14.12
C PHE A 121 0.78 15.77 15.31
N GLN A 122 2.06 15.52 15.12
CA GLN A 122 2.94 14.97 16.15
C GLN A 122 4.15 15.87 16.41
N GLY A 123 4.55 15.93 17.69
CA GLY A 123 5.79 16.57 18.10
C GLY A 123 7.03 15.83 17.61
N VAL A 124 8.17 16.51 17.68
CA VAL A 124 9.45 16.06 17.14
C VAL A 124 9.95 14.75 17.77
N ILE A 125 9.64 14.51 19.03
CA ILE A 125 10.03 13.30 19.75
C ILE A 125 9.39 12.06 19.10
N LYS A 126 8.07 12.07 18.92
CA LYS A 126 7.35 10.95 18.30
C LYS A 126 7.56 10.85 16.79
N ARG A 127 7.62 12.01 16.11
CA ARG A 127 7.74 12.05 14.65
C ARG A 127 9.13 11.67 14.16
N HIS A 128 10.18 12.09 14.88
CA HIS A 128 11.57 11.95 14.44
C HIS A 128 12.47 11.22 15.42
N GLY A 129 11.95 10.74 16.55
CA GLY A 129 12.73 10.01 17.55
C GLY A 129 13.75 10.90 18.31
N GLN A 130 13.49 12.22 18.40
CA GLN A 130 14.38 13.12 19.14
C GLN A 130 14.28 12.87 20.64
N SER A 131 15.36 13.15 21.37
CA SER A 131 15.42 13.07 22.83
C SER A 131 14.56 14.17 23.46
N ARG A 132 13.96 13.88 24.61
CA ARG A 132 13.28 14.87 25.45
C ARG A 132 14.30 15.65 26.27
N GLY A 133 13.95 16.85 26.69
CA GLY A 133 14.74 17.62 27.66
C GLY A 133 14.61 17.07 29.09
N PRO A 134 15.36 17.63 30.06
CA PRO A 134 15.28 17.26 31.47
C PRO A 134 13.86 17.44 32.00
N MET A 135 13.44 16.52 32.88
CA MET A 135 12.09 16.54 33.49
C MET A 135 12.10 17.09 34.94
N GLY A 136 13.28 17.35 35.47
CA GLY A 136 13.48 17.91 36.83
C GLY A 136 14.44 19.11 36.81
N HIS A 137 14.95 19.51 37.98
CA HIS A 137 15.90 20.62 38.18
C HIS A 137 15.43 21.98 37.60
N GLY A 138 14.11 22.27 37.67
CA GLY A 138 13.52 23.50 37.18
C GLY A 138 13.45 23.67 35.67
N SER A 139 13.79 22.67 34.90
CA SER A 139 13.72 22.73 33.46
C SER A 139 12.28 22.84 32.96
N MET A 140 12.02 23.80 32.07
CA MET A 140 10.74 23.93 31.32
C MET A 140 10.84 23.37 29.91
N TYR A 141 11.97 22.73 29.58
CA TYR A 141 12.27 22.24 28.21
C TYR A 141 12.02 20.73 28.09
N HIS A 142 10.76 20.32 28.25
CA HIS A 142 10.44 18.88 28.29
C HIS A 142 10.36 18.24 26.91
N ARG A 143 9.54 18.79 26.02
CA ARG A 143 9.21 18.17 24.71
C ARG A 143 9.35 19.14 23.52
N ARG A 144 10.14 20.17 23.67
CA ARG A 144 10.35 21.20 22.64
C ARG A 144 11.33 20.77 21.55
N PRO A 145 11.26 21.36 20.33
CA PRO A 145 12.08 20.93 19.18
C PRO A 145 13.56 21.30 19.25
N GLY A 146 13.97 22.17 20.16
CA GLY A 146 15.34 22.63 20.29
C GLY A 146 15.71 23.79 19.39
N SER A 147 17.01 24.04 19.24
CA SER A 147 17.54 25.12 18.40
C SER A 147 17.06 24.98 16.94
N MET A 148 16.75 26.12 16.32
CA MET A 148 16.35 26.19 14.91
C MET A 148 17.54 26.33 13.97
N GLY A 149 18.75 26.55 14.49
CA GLY A 149 19.97 26.72 13.73
C GLY A 149 20.76 27.97 14.17
N PRO A 150 21.85 28.33 13.46
CA PRO A 150 22.59 29.54 13.69
C PRO A 150 21.72 30.79 13.43
N THR A 151 22.10 31.93 14.01
CA THR A 151 21.31 33.18 14.02
C THR A 151 21.49 34.01 12.73
N SER A 152 22.42 34.98 12.75
CA SER A 152 22.59 35.99 11.70
C SER A 152 23.03 35.41 10.36
N THR A 153 23.87 34.38 10.35
CA THR A 153 24.32 33.67 9.18
C THR A 153 24.00 32.19 9.32
N PRO A 154 23.11 31.63 8.53
CA PRO A 154 22.50 32.10 7.30
C PRO A 154 21.18 32.89 7.44
N GLY A 155 20.75 33.25 8.66
CA GLY A 155 19.52 34.02 8.89
C GLY A 155 18.21 33.33 8.55
N ARG A 156 18.23 32.01 8.41
CA ARG A 156 17.08 31.17 8.04
C ARG A 156 17.16 29.76 8.63
N VAL A 157 16.02 29.09 8.70
CA VAL A 157 15.96 27.64 9.00
C VAL A 157 16.17 26.87 7.71
N PHE A 158 17.11 25.94 7.70
CA PHE A 158 17.38 25.13 6.50
C PHE A 158 16.23 24.18 6.16
N PRO A 159 16.02 23.90 4.84
CA PRO A 159 15.12 22.82 4.40
C PRO A 159 15.50 21.49 5.03
N GLY A 160 14.49 20.62 5.27
CA GLY A 160 14.71 19.30 5.87
C GLY A 160 14.90 19.31 7.41
N LYS A 161 14.85 20.45 8.09
CA LYS A 161 14.85 20.52 9.56
C LYS A 161 13.73 19.65 10.13
N LYS A 162 14.06 18.75 11.05
CA LYS A 162 13.13 17.83 11.71
C LYS A 162 12.24 18.59 12.72
N LEU A 163 11.07 19.01 12.28
CA LEU A 163 10.10 19.78 13.07
C LEU A 163 8.78 19.02 13.28
N PRO A 164 7.92 19.44 14.23
CA PRO A 164 6.60 18.85 14.39
C PRO A 164 5.77 19.00 13.11
N GLY A 165 4.79 18.12 12.93
CA GLY A 165 3.91 18.14 11.77
C GLY A 165 3.11 16.86 11.62
N HIS A 166 2.42 16.74 10.50
CA HIS A 166 1.62 15.56 10.19
C HIS A 166 2.47 14.30 10.14
N MET A 167 1.97 13.23 10.77
CA MET A 167 2.60 11.90 10.78
C MET A 167 1.59 10.83 10.37
N GLY A 168 2.05 9.88 9.58
CA GLY A 168 1.19 8.84 9.00
C GLY A 168 0.44 9.30 7.76
N CYS A 169 -0.55 8.53 7.31
CA CYS A 169 -1.27 8.69 6.03
C CYS A 169 -0.33 8.77 4.81
N LEU A 170 0.87 8.21 4.92
CA LEU A 170 1.85 8.14 3.85
C LEU A 170 1.76 6.79 3.15
N THR A 171 2.03 6.79 1.85
CA THR A 171 2.19 5.54 1.10
C THR A 171 3.49 4.87 1.52
N VAL A 172 3.39 3.66 2.07
CA VAL A 172 4.51 2.86 2.55
C VAL A 172 4.51 1.51 1.84
N THR A 173 5.67 1.02 1.45
CA THR A 173 5.85 -0.31 0.88
C THR A 173 6.67 -1.16 1.84
N ILE A 174 6.14 -2.31 2.23
CA ILE A 174 6.89 -3.35 2.95
C ILE A 174 7.29 -4.39 1.90
N GLN A 175 8.58 -4.67 1.85
CA GLN A 175 9.18 -5.53 0.83
C GLN A 175 9.44 -6.93 1.35
N ASN A 176 9.49 -7.88 0.42
CA ASN A 176 9.95 -9.25 0.65
C ASN A 176 9.17 -10.01 1.72
N LEU A 177 7.84 -9.82 1.76
CA LEU A 177 6.95 -10.60 2.60
C LEU A 177 6.64 -11.95 1.92
N GLU A 178 6.53 -12.99 2.74
CA GLU A 178 6.27 -14.35 2.28
C GLU A 178 4.77 -14.68 2.29
N VAL A 179 4.26 -15.26 1.22
CA VAL A 179 2.91 -15.81 1.14
C VAL A 179 2.91 -17.19 1.80
N VAL A 180 2.21 -17.34 2.92
CA VAL A 180 2.19 -18.57 3.72
C VAL A 180 1.05 -19.50 3.28
N LYS A 181 -0.10 -18.93 2.93
CA LYS A 181 -1.28 -19.70 2.49
C LYS A 181 -2.10 -18.91 1.50
N VAL A 182 -2.67 -19.60 0.53
CA VAL A 182 -3.63 -19.07 -0.45
C VAL A 182 -4.95 -19.85 -0.29
N ASP A 183 -6.06 -19.14 -0.11
CA ASP A 183 -7.41 -19.68 -0.07
C ASP A 183 -8.16 -19.17 -1.30
N LEU A 184 -8.35 -20.06 -2.26
CA LEU A 184 -8.98 -19.73 -3.55
C LEU A 184 -10.48 -19.53 -3.42
N ASP A 185 -11.14 -20.26 -2.52
CA ASP A 185 -12.61 -20.19 -2.34
C ASP A 185 -13.03 -18.83 -1.81
N LYS A 186 -12.24 -18.28 -0.88
CA LYS A 186 -12.50 -16.98 -0.26
C LYS A 186 -11.73 -15.83 -0.91
N ASN A 187 -10.90 -16.11 -1.91
CA ASN A 187 -9.98 -15.14 -2.50
C ASN A 187 -9.12 -14.41 -1.44
N VAL A 188 -8.54 -15.16 -0.49
CA VAL A 188 -7.73 -14.63 0.61
C VAL A 188 -6.31 -15.17 0.51
N ILE A 189 -5.33 -14.29 0.69
CA ILE A 189 -3.94 -14.68 0.91
C ILE A 189 -3.52 -14.36 2.35
N LEU A 190 -2.75 -15.26 2.95
CA LEU A 190 -2.11 -15.04 4.25
C LEU A 190 -0.64 -14.73 4.02
N VAL A 191 -0.23 -13.53 4.42
CA VAL A 191 1.14 -13.04 4.27
C VAL A 191 1.80 -12.95 5.64
N LYS A 192 3.02 -13.45 5.78
CA LYS A 192 3.80 -13.45 7.01
C LYS A 192 4.14 -12.03 7.44
N GLY A 193 3.73 -11.66 8.65
CA GLY A 193 4.04 -10.37 9.25
C GLY A 193 2.94 -9.31 9.05
N SER A 194 3.31 -8.04 9.26
CA SER A 194 2.39 -6.91 9.20
C SER A 194 2.41 -6.22 7.84
N VAL A 195 1.27 -5.63 7.47
CA VAL A 195 1.14 -4.80 6.26
C VAL A 195 0.63 -3.40 6.61
N PRO A 196 0.89 -2.39 5.77
CA PRO A 196 0.49 -1.01 6.05
C PRO A 196 -1.02 -0.85 6.21
N GLY A 197 -1.44 0.14 6.98
CA GLY A 197 -2.82 0.57 7.08
C GLY A 197 -3.66 -0.11 8.17
N ALA A 198 -4.89 0.36 8.32
CA ALA A 198 -5.91 -0.18 9.21
C ALA A 198 -6.65 -1.37 8.55
N LYS A 199 -7.55 -2.04 9.29
CA LYS A 199 -8.52 -2.97 8.71
C LYS A 199 -9.35 -2.24 7.65
N GLY A 200 -9.61 -2.90 6.51
CA GLY A 200 -10.33 -2.32 5.38
C GLY A 200 -9.48 -1.45 4.45
N SER A 201 -8.20 -1.21 4.73
CA SER A 201 -7.30 -0.46 3.83
C SER A 201 -7.06 -1.21 2.52
N ILE A 202 -6.99 -0.46 1.44
CA ILE A 202 -6.62 -0.99 0.12
C ILE A 202 -5.11 -1.11 0.00
N LEU A 203 -4.68 -2.24 -0.52
CA LEU A 203 -3.28 -2.62 -0.69
C LEU A 203 -2.99 -2.89 -2.17
N LYS A 204 -1.80 -2.52 -2.62
CA LYS A 204 -1.23 -2.99 -3.88
C LYS A 204 -0.25 -4.11 -3.54
N ILE A 205 -0.50 -5.29 -4.05
CA ILE A 205 0.33 -6.48 -3.87
C ILE A 205 1.04 -6.73 -5.18
N LYS A 206 2.32 -6.97 -5.14
CA LYS A 206 3.15 -7.22 -6.33
C LYS A 206 4.28 -8.17 -6.01
N SER A 207 4.77 -8.90 -7.01
CA SER A 207 5.96 -9.73 -6.85
C SER A 207 7.13 -8.90 -6.35
N SER A 208 7.94 -9.45 -5.46
CA SER A 208 9.09 -8.75 -4.88
C SER A 208 10.10 -8.40 -5.96
N VAL A 209 10.72 -7.23 -5.80
CA VAL A 209 11.80 -6.75 -6.68
C VAL A 209 13.15 -7.29 -6.22
N LYS A 210 13.23 -7.80 -4.98
CA LYS A 210 14.47 -8.28 -4.35
C LYS A 210 14.55 -9.80 -4.21
N ALA A 211 13.49 -10.52 -4.60
CA ALA A 211 13.48 -11.99 -4.62
C ALA A 211 13.99 -12.53 -5.94
#